data_cf625507fee08db33158206f12cbde48
#
_entry.id   cf625507fee08db33158206f12cbde48
#
_cell.length_a   1.000
_cell.length_b   1.000
_cell.length_c   1.000
_cell.angle_alpha   90.00
_cell.angle_beta   90.00
_cell.angle_gamma   90.00
#
_symmetry.space_group_name_H-M   'P 1'
#
loop_
_entity.id
_entity.type
_entity.pdbx_description
1 polymer ?
#
loop_
_entity_poly.entity_id
_entity_poly.type
_entity_poly.pdbx_seq_one_letter_code
_entity_poly.pdbx_strand_id
1 'polypeptide(L)' 'MGEMHRAIAREQEEERRKRDRFASTIVIAASIIAAVRLARDDISRPTPRLNSVVGDSVALAQMILQKVLR' A
#
# COMPACT_ATOMS: atom_id res chain seq x y z
N MET A 1 3.75 -23.79 25.55
CA MET A 1 3.00 -23.59 24.30
C MET A 1 2.20 -22.29 24.24
N GLY A 2 1.53 -21.90 25.32
CA GLY A 2 0.76 -20.66 25.34
C GLY A 2 1.56 -19.38 25.16
N GLU A 3 2.77 -19.33 25.69
CA GLU A 3 3.61 -18.13 25.59
C GLU A 3 4.10 -17.85 24.19
N MET A 4 4.47 -18.91 23.45
CA MET A 4 4.91 -18.77 22.06
C MET A 4 3.79 -18.29 21.17
N HIS A 5 2.59 -18.79 21.40
CA HIS A 5 1.37 -18.37 20.67
C HIS A 5 1.05 -16.89 20.91
N ARG A 6 1.19 -16.45 22.15
CA ARG A 6 0.96 -15.04 22.50
C ARG A 6 1.98 -14.10 21.88
N ALA A 7 3.23 -14.51 21.82
CA ALA A 7 4.29 -13.71 21.22
C ALA A 7 4.05 -13.52 19.72
N ILE A 8 3.70 -14.60 19.02
CA ILE A 8 3.41 -14.56 17.58
C ILE A 8 2.18 -13.67 17.30
N ALA A 9 1.13 -13.80 18.12
CA ALA A 9 -0.08 -12.99 17.99
C ALA A 9 0.22 -11.51 18.18
N ARG A 10 1.08 -11.15 19.14
CA ARG A 10 1.48 -9.77 19.38
C ARG A 10 2.28 -9.20 18.21
N GLU A 11 3.23 -9.98 17.68
CA GLU A 11 4.02 -9.54 16.53
C GLU A 11 3.14 -9.28 15.30
N GLN A 12 2.19 -10.18 15.02
CA GLN A 12 1.27 -10.04 13.92
C GLN A 12 0.37 -8.81 14.09
N GLU A 13 -0.08 -8.56 15.32
CA GLU A 13 -0.90 -7.41 15.63
C GLU A 13 -0.14 -6.10 15.50
N GLU A 14 1.12 -6.06 15.95
CA GLU A 14 1.98 -4.90 15.78
C GLU A 14 2.24 -4.59 14.31
N GLU A 15 2.51 -5.60 13.50
CA GLU A 15 2.70 -5.43 12.06
C GLU A 15 1.43 -4.93 11.38
N ARG A 16 0.27 -5.43 11.80
CA ARG A 16 -1.03 -4.96 11.29
C ARG A 16 -1.24 -3.49 11.63
N ARG A 17 -0.95 -3.09 12.86
CA ARG A 17 -1.05 -1.69 13.29
C ARG A 17 -0.14 -0.79 12.48
N LYS A 18 1.08 -1.23 12.21
CA LYS A 18 2.02 -0.46 11.39
C LYS A 18 1.49 -0.28 9.97
N ARG A 19 0.95 -1.34 9.38
CA ARG A 19 0.36 -1.26 8.04
C ARG A 19 -0.84 -0.33 8.01
N ASP A 20 -1.74 -0.47 9.00
CA ASP A 20 -2.92 0.38 9.11
C ASP A 20 -2.54 1.84 9.34
N ARG A 21 -1.50 2.07 10.14
CA ARG A 21 -0.99 3.42 10.43
C ARG A 21 -0.56 4.16 9.17
N PHE A 22 0.04 3.45 8.24
CA PHE A 22 0.56 4.05 7.01
C PHE A 22 -0.35 3.85 5.81
N ALA A 23 -1.51 3.22 5.99
CA ALA A 23 -2.43 2.97 4.89
C ALA A 23 -2.86 4.27 4.20
N SER A 24 -3.22 5.29 4.95
CA SER A 24 -3.62 6.59 4.40
C SER A 24 -2.48 7.24 3.63
N THR A 25 -1.26 7.16 4.15
CA THR A 25 -0.07 7.68 3.47
C THR A 25 0.16 6.97 2.14
N ILE A 26 0.04 5.65 2.13
CA ILE A 26 0.17 4.84 0.92
C ILE A 26 -0.90 5.23 -0.10
N VAL A 27 -2.14 5.39 0.32
CA VAL A 27 -3.24 5.76 -0.57
C VAL A 27 -2.98 7.13 -1.20
N ILE A 28 -2.56 8.11 -0.42
CA ILE A 28 -2.26 9.45 -0.93
C ILE A 28 -1.13 9.40 -1.95
N ALA A 29 -0.02 8.75 -1.60
CA ALA A 29 1.14 8.65 -2.49
C ALA A 29 0.80 7.87 -3.76
N ALA A 30 0.12 6.75 -3.64
CA ALA A 30 -0.28 5.93 -4.78
C ALA A 30 -1.24 6.69 -5.70
N SER A 31 -2.15 7.49 -5.13
CA SER A 31 -3.09 8.29 -5.90
C SER A 31 -2.38 9.35 -6.74
N ILE A 32 -1.35 9.98 -6.18
CA ILE A 32 -0.55 10.96 -6.92
C ILE A 32 0.20 10.29 -8.07
N ILE A 33 0.85 9.15 -7.80
CA ILE A 33 1.57 8.39 -8.82
C ILE A 33 0.62 7.94 -9.93
N ALA A 34 -0.52 7.38 -9.57
CA ALA A 34 -1.52 6.92 -10.53
C ALA A 34 -2.08 8.09 -11.35
N ALA A 35 -2.34 9.23 -10.71
CA ALA A 35 -2.87 10.41 -11.38
C ALA A 35 -1.92 10.89 -12.48
N VAL A 36 -0.62 10.90 -12.20
CA VAL A 36 0.38 11.29 -13.20
C VAL A 36 0.41 10.30 -14.36
N ARG A 37 0.40 9.01 -14.07
CA ARG A 37 0.47 7.95 -15.09
C ARG A 37 -0.80 7.85 -15.92
N LEU A 38 -1.94 8.20 -15.35
CA LEU A 38 -3.26 8.07 -15.98
C LEU A 38 -3.83 9.42 -16.44
N ALA A 39 -3.03 10.47 -16.47
CA ALA A 39 -3.49 11.83 -16.75
C ALA A 39 -4.22 11.98 -18.08
N ARG A 40 -3.92 11.13 -19.06
CA ARG A 40 -4.55 11.17 -20.40
C ARG A 40 -5.48 10.00 -20.66
N ASP A 41 -5.68 9.13 -19.67
CA ASP A 41 -6.51 7.95 -19.81
C ASP A 41 -7.93 8.22 -19.31
N ASP A 42 -8.90 7.55 -19.95
CA ASP A 42 -10.28 7.56 -19.46
C ASP A 42 -10.39 6.60 -18.28
N ILE A 43 -10.55 7.15 -17.08
CA ILE A 43 -10.66 6.39 -15.85
C ILE A 43 -12.10 6.10 -15.44
N SER A 44 -13.08 6.47 -16.29
CA SER A 44 -14.49 6.24 -15.99
C SER A 44 -14.88 4.76 -16.10
N ARG A 45 -14.06 3.96 -16.79
CA ARG A 45 -14.30 2.52 -16.96
C ARG A 45 -13.16 1.72 -16.37
N PRO A 46 -13.46 0.64 -15.60
CA PRO A 46 -12.42 -0.25 -15.13
C PRO A 46 -11.86 -1.05 -16.32
N THR A 47 -10.58 -0.89 -16.60
CA THR A 47 -9.87 -1.63 -17.63
C THR A 47 -8.70 -2.38 -17.01
N PRO A 48 -8.19 -3.45 -17.65
CA PRO A 48 -6.99 -4.13 -17.15
C PRO A 48 -5.80 -3.19 -17.00
N ARG A 49 -5.63 -2.22 -17.91
CA ARG A 49 -4.58 -1.21 -17.81
C ARG A 49 -4.74 -0.35 -16.57
N LEU A 50 -5.94 0.12 -16.31
CA LEU A 50 -6.23 0.94 -15.12
C LEU A 50 -5.90 0.17 -13.85
N ASN A 51 -6.37 -1.06 -13.73
CA ASN A 51 -6.10 -1.90 -12.56
C ASN A 51 -4.61 -2.16 -12.39
N SER A 52 -3.90 -2.41 -13.48
CA SER A 52 -2.46 -2.64 -13.46
C SER A 52 -1.71 -1.40 -12.97
N VAL A 53 -2.05 -0.21 -13.49
CA VAL A 53 -1.41 1.04 -13.08
C VAL A 53 -1.69 1.35 -11.62
N VAL A 54 -2.92 1.13 -11.16
CA VAL A 54 -3.27 1.33 -9.74
C VAL A 54 -2.45 0.40 -8.85
N GLY A 55 -2.39 -0.89 -9.18
CA GLY A 55 -1.61 -1.86 -8.43
C GLY A 55 -0.12 -1.53 -8.39
N ASP A 56 0.46 -1.15 -9.52
CA ASP A 56 1.86 -0.74 -9.61
C ASP A 56 2.13 0.53 -8.80
N SER A 57 1.18 1.45 -8.79
CA SER A 57 1.30 2.70 -8.03
C SER A 57 1.32 2.43 -6.52
N VAL A 58 0.47 1.51 -6.05
CA VAL A 58 0.47 1.09 -4.64
C VAL A 58 1.79 0.41 -4.28
N ALA A 59 2.26 -0.50 -5.13
CA ALA A 59 3.53 -1.20 -4.91
C ALA A 59 4.70 -0.22 -4.84
N LEU A 60 4.74 0.77 -5.72
CA LEU A 60 5.77 1.79 -5.72
C LEU A 60 5.70 2.66 -4.46
N ALA A 61 4.50 3.07 -4.06
CA ALA A 61 4.31 3.85 -2.84
C ALA A 61 4.79 3.10 -1.60
N GLN A 62 4.51 1.80 -1.52
CA GLN A 62 4.99 0.95 -0.42
C GLN A 62 6.52 0.85 -0.42
N MET A 63 7.11 0.72 -1.59
CA MET A 63 8.57 0.67 -1.73
C MET A 63 9.21 1.97 -1.26
N ILE A 64 8.64 3.10 -1.64
CA ILE A 64 9.13 4.43 -1.22
C ILE A 64 9.03 4.56 0.30
N LEU A 65 7.89 4.18 0.88
CA LEU A 65 7.70 4.26 2.32
C LEU A 65 8.72 3.43 3.07
N GLN A 66 8.99 2.20 2.62
CA GLN A 66 10.00 1.34 3.25
C GLN A 66 11.38 1.96 3.21
N LYS A 67 11.74 2.64 2.13
CA LYS A 67 13.02 3.33 2.02
C LYS A 67 13.13 4.49 2.98
N VAL A 68 12.04 5.22 3.19
CA VAL A 68 12.01 6.38 4.09
C VAL A 68 12.06 5.94 5.55
N LEU A 69 11.45 4.81 5.88
CA LEU A 69 11.37 4.31 7.26
C LEU A 69 12.65 3.63 7.77
N ARG A 70 13.65 3.43 6.94
CA ARG A 70 14.92 2.82 7.35
C ARG A 70 15.75 3.75 8.21
#